data_2438ce40b86c8b836fb80fef39f229d0
#
_entry.id   2438ce40b86c8b836fb80fef39f229d0
#
_cell.length_a   1.000
_cell.length_b   1.000
_cell.length_c   1.000
_cell.angle_alpha   90.00
_cell.angle_beta   90.00
_cell.angle_gamma   90.00
#
_symmetry.space_group_name_H-M   'P 1'
#
loop_
_entity.id
_entity.type
_entity.pdbx_description
1 polymer ?
#
loop_
_entity_poly.entity_id
_entity_poly.type
_entity_poly.pdbx_seq_one_letter_code
_entity_poly.pdbx_strand_id
1 'polypeptide(L)'
;MIKILLFLSLFYFPFLLGAEILNLKIDGSDLPRDQGIAKHSYASILKDSTPAVVSVTTQQFVPLRYSGSSNPLENFLRRYYGLPELDQPVMEKVPSGIGSGVLVTSEGHVITNAHVITDQRSGRPVEEVLVQLANKKEFKAEIIGFDRSTDVAVLKINTEEPLPFVVLADSDLLQVGDVVFAAGNPLGIGLTVTMGIVSATRRTELDVFRGQRGAYENFIQTDASINQGNSGGALLDTKGRLVGINTAIISQTGASIGIGLAIPVNMVRKVLTDFVKAGSIRRGFLGVELTESENLDGAMVGKVVPQSAADMAGFQ
;
A
#
# COMPACT_ATOMS: atom_id res chain seq x y z
N MET A 1 12.41 46.80 51.05
CA MET A 1 12.60 45.44 50.45
C MET A 1 11.45 45.19 49.50
N ILE A 2 11.65 45.41 48.20
CA ILE A 2 10.64 45.25 47.16
C ILE A 2 10.95 43.93 46.47
N LYS A 3 10.01 42.97 46.55
CA LYS A 3 10.08 41.67 45.80
C LYS A 3 9.49 41.87 44.40
N ILE A 4 10.36 41.79 43.39
CA ILE A 4 9.95 41.75 41.99
C ILE A 4 9.59 40.32 41.67
N LEU A 5 8.32 40.06 41.33
CA LEU A 5 7.84 38.80 40.75
C LEU A 5 8.02 38.87 39.23
N LEU A 6 8.93 38.06 38.71
CA LEU A 6 9.05 37.86 37.27
C LEU A 6 7.95 36.85 36.83
N PHE A 7 6.98 37.32 36.04
CA PHE A 7 6.05 36.46 35.32
C PHE A 7 6.73 36.00 34.01
N LEU A 8 7.10 34.71 33.96
CA LEU A 8 7.49 34.06 32.72
C LEU A 8 6.22 33.70 31.97
N SER A 9 5.84 34.48 30.97
CA SER A 9 4.79 34.08 30.00
C SER A 9 5.36 33.08 29.00
N LEU A 10 5.04 31.80 29.17
CA LEU A 10 5.23 30.79 28.13
C LEU A 10 4.30 31.10 26.94
N PHE A 11 4.87 31.64 25.89
CA PHE A 11 4.21 31.69 24.59
C PHE A 11 4.08 30.27 24.04
N TYR A 12 2.89 29.69 24.16
CA TYR A 12 2.48 28.49 23.42
C TYR A 12 2.27 28.94 21.96
N PHE A 13 3.27 28.70 21.13
CA PHE A 13 3.08 28.76 19.68
C PHE A 13 2.33 27.49 19.27
N PRO A 14 1.08 27.56 18.78
CA PRO A 14 0.48 26.41 18.16
C PRO A 14 1.23 26.15 16.85
N PHE A 15 1.95 25.05 16.79
CA PHE A 15 2.44 24.50 15.54
C PHE A 15 1.19 24.18 14.70
N LEU A 16 0.80 25.11 13.84
CA LEU A 16 -0.12 24.81 12.73
C LEU A 16 0.60 23.82 11.85
N LEU A 17 0.36 22.51 12.07
CA LEU A 17 0.60 21.52 11.04
C LEU A 17 -0.25 21.96 9.84
N GLY A 18 0.39 22.58 8.86
CA GLY A 18 -0.24 22.89 7.59
C GLY A 18 -0.75 21.57 7.00
N ALA A 19 -2.07 21.46 6.86
CA ALA A 19 -2.66 20.32 6.19
C ALA A 19 -2.06 20.23 4.78
N GLU A 20 -1.32 19.17 4.50
CA GLU A 20 -0.72 18.94 3.18
C GLU A 20 -1.84 18.87 2.15
N ILE A 21 -1.76 19.71 1.11
CA ILE A 21 -2.76 19.73 0.03
C ILE A 21 -2.47 18.54 -0.88
N LEU A 22 -3.26 17.49 -0.72
CA LEU A 22 -3.19 16.32 -1.60
C LEU A 22 -3.79 16.67 -2.98
N ASN A 23 -2.93 16.84 -3.97
CA ASN A 23 -3.33 17.19 -5.34
C ASN A 23 -3.44 15.93 -6.21
N LEU A 24 -4.56 15.22 -6.10
CA LEU A 24 -4.84 14.05 -6.94
C LEU A 24 -5.48 14.49 -8.26
N LYS A 25 -4.95 13.97 -9.36
CA LYS A 25 -5.58 14.06 -10.66
C LYS A 25 -6.54 12.89 -10.85
N ILE A 26 -7.84 13.21 -10.96
CA ILE A 26 -8.90 12.20 -11.08
C ILE A 26 -9.63 12.45 -12.40
N ASP A 27 -9.77 11.41 -13.20
CA ASP A 27 -10.62 11.40 -14.40
C ASP A 27 -11.70 10.32 -14.24
N GLY A 28 -12.91 10.76 -13.93
CA GLY A 28 -14.10 9.91 -13.79
C GLY A 28 -14.81 9.63 -15.11
N SER A 29 -14.19 9.92 -16.25
CA SER A 29 -14.84 9.63 -17.55
C SER A 29 -14.87 8.13 -17.82
N ASP A 30 -15.96 7.70 -18.45
CA ASP A 30 -16.17 6.30 -18.85
C ASP A 30 -15.19 5.85 -19.93
N LEU A 31 -14.98 4.54 -20.05
CA LEU A 31 -14.21 3.95 -21.15
C LEU A 31 -15.08 3.92 -22.43
N PRO A 32 -14.50 4.23 -23.60
CA PRO A 32 -15.19 4.08 -24.87
C PRO A 32 -15.30 2.58 -25.23
N ARG A 33 -16.45 1.96 -24.98
CA ARG A 33 -16.69 0.52 -25.21
C ARG A 33 -17.16 0.19 -26.62
N ASP A 34 -17.74 1.17 -27.33
CA ASP A 34 -18.36 0.96 -28.64
C ASP A 34 -17.40 1.08 -29.84
N GLN A 35 -16.12 1.37 -29.59
CA GLN A 35 -15.13 1.50 -30.67
C GLN A 35 -14.46 0.17 -30.94
N GLY A 36 -15.09 -0.65 -31.75
CA GLY A 36 -14.72 -2.03 -32.09
C GLY A 36 -13.48 -2.21 -32.97
N ILE A 37 -12.44 -1.39 -32.83
CA ILE A 37 -11.15 -1.60 -33.51
C ILE A 37 -10.12 -1.98 -32.45
N ALA A 38 -9.68 -3.24 -32.49
CA ALA A 38 -8.53 -3.68 -31.70
C ALA A 38 -7.31 -2.78 -32.04
N LYS A 39 -6.77 -2.09 -31.06
CA LYS A 39 -5.53 -1.34 -31.23
C LYS A 39 -4.38 -2.32 -31.48
N HIS A 40 -3.54 -2.04 -32.48
CA HIS A 40 -2.33 -2.85 -32.72
C HIS A 40 -1.28 -2.68 -31.64
N SER A 41 -1.29 -1.59 -30.90
CA SER A 41 -0.33 -1.31 -29.85
C SER A 41 -0.90 -0.34 -28.80
N TYR A 42 -0.55 -0.59 -27.55
CA TYR A 42 -0.84 0.28 -26.41
C TYR A 42 0.41 1.03 -25.90
N ALA A 43 1.53 0.91 -26.65
CA ALA A 43 2.83 1.46 -26.23
C ALA A 43 2.78 2.97 -25.93
N SER A 44 2.01 3.75 -26.70
CA SER A 44 1.87 5.20 -26.47
C SER A 44 1.23 5.53 -25.12
N ILE A 45 0.19 4.78 -24.75
CA ILE A 45 -0.53 4.97 -23.48
C ILE A 45 0.35 4.56 -22.30
N LEU A 46 0.99 3.40 -22.42
CA LEU A 46 1.85 2.87 -21.37
C LEU A 46 3.09 3.73 -21.16
N LYS A 47 3.64 4.35 -22.22
CA LYS A 47 4.79 5.24 -22.13
C LYS A 47 4.56 6.41 -21.16
N ASP A 48 3.36 6.94 -21.10
CA ASP A 48 3.02 8.08 -20.24
C ASP A 48 2.72 7.67 -18.79
N SER A 49 2.20 6.47 -18.58
CA SER A 49 1.76 6.00 -17.25
C SER A 49 2.85 5.22 -16.51
N THR A 50 3.66 4.46 -17.23
CA THR A 50 4.63 3.54 -16.64
C THR A 50 5.80 4.20 -15.90
N PRO A 51 6.24 5.45 -16.20
CA PRO A 51 7.25 6.12 -15.39
C PRO A 51 6.84 6.33 -13.92
N ALA A 52 5.53 6.31 -13.64
CA ALA A 52 5.00 6.39 -12.28
C ALA A 52 5.04 5.06 -11.52
N VAL A 53 5.33 3.93 -12.19
CA VAL A 53 5.47 2.63 -11.53
C VAL A 53 6.90 2.46 -11.05
N VAL A 54 7.06 2.26 -9.75
CA VAL A 54 8.35 2.24 -9.05
C VAL A 54 8.62 0.87 -8.43
N SER A 55 9.89 0.58 -8.15
CA SER A 55 10.26 -0.56 -7.31
C SER A 55 10.24 -0.13 -5.83
N VAL A 56 9.72 -0.99 -4.97
CA VAL A 56 9.73 -0.80 -3.52
C VAL A 56 10.52 -1.94 -2.90
N THR A 57 11.62 -1.59 -2.25
CA THR A 57 12.49 -2.55 -1.54
C THR A 57 12.49 -2.21 -0.06
N THR A 58 12.39 -3.24 0.77
CA THR A 58 12.41 -3.09 2.21
C THR A 58 13.66 -3.71 2.80
N GLN A 59 14.16 -3.12 3.89
CA GLN A 59 15.34 -3.57 4.60
C GLN A 59 15.02 -3.76 6.07
N GLN A 60 15.65 -4.78 6.66
CA GLN A 60 15.61 -5.04 8.11
C GLN A 60 17.03 -5.08 8.65
N PHE A 61 17.19 -4.65 9.90
CA PHE A 61 18.42 -4.82 10.63
C PHE A 61 18.41 -6.18 11.32
N VAL A 62 19.29 -7.06 10.88
CA VAL A 62 19.45 -8.39 11.48
C VAL A 62 20.75 -8.38 12.29
N PRO A 63 20.73 -8.79 13.57
CA PRO A 63 21.96 -8.95 14.31
C PRO A 63 22.81 -10.00 13.62
N LEU A 64 24.00 -9.61 13.14
CA LEU A 64 25.01 -10.57 12.76
C LEU A 64 25.23 -11.46 13.99
N ARG A 65 24.76 -12.71 13.92
CA ARG A 65 25.25 -13.72 14.83
C ARG A 65 26.71 -13.93 14.46
N TYR A 66 27.56 -13.08 15.01
CA TYR A 66 28.95 -13.43 15.10
C TYR A 66 28.95 -14.76 15.86
N SER A 67 29.18 -15.84 15.16
CA SER A 67 29.67 -17.06 15.78
C SER A 67 31.08 -16.74 16.31
N GLY A 68 31.10 -15.71 17.12
CA GLY A 68 32.26 -15.37 17.93
C GLY A 68 32.54 -16.61 18.73
N SER A 69 33.58 -17.24 18.37
CA SER A 69 34.24 -18.25 19.17
C SER A 69 34.06 -17.83 20.63
N SER A 70 33.29 -18.63 21.38
CA SER A 70 33.24 -18.53 22.83
C SER A 70 34.62 -19.00 23.40
N ASN A 71 35.69 -18.52 22.76
CA ASN A 71 37.04 -18.80 23.17
C ASN A 71 37.34 -17.87 24.35
N PRO A 72 37.37 -18.38 25.58
CA PRO A 72 37.68 -17.58 26.77
C PRO A 72 39.00 -16.81 26.65
N LEU A 73 39.92 -17.32 25.85
CA LEU A 73 41.20 -16.70 25.58
C LEU A 73 41.08 -15.44 24.72
N GLU A 74 40.20 -15.43 23.72
CA GLU A 74 39.98 -14.27 22.88
C GLU A 74 39.32 -13.12 23.67
N ASN A 75 38.33 -13.43 24.51
CA ASN A 75 37.70 -12.45 25.39
C ASN A 75 38.70 -11.90 26.42
N PHE A 76 39.59 -12.75 26.93
CA PHE A 76 40.68 -12.33 27.85
C PHE A 76 41.66 -11.41 27.13
N LEU A 77 42.11 -11.74 25.92
CA LEU A 77 43.05 -10.93 25.14
C LEU A 77 42.41 -9.56 24.74
N ARG A 78 41.14 -9.53 24.41
CA ARG A 78 40.43 -8.27 24.11
C ARG A 78 40.39 -7.33 25.31
N ARG A 79 40.08 -7.85 26.51
CA ARG A 79 40.13 -7.08 27.77
C ARG A 79 41.54 -6.60 28.10
N TYR A 80 42.53 -7.47 27.89
CA TYR A 80 43.92 -7.14 28.18
C TYR A 80 44.48 -6.04 27.27
N TYR A 81 44.10 -6.01 26.00
CA TYR A 81 44.54 -5.01 25.02
C TYR A 81 43.59 -3.81 24.90
N GLY A 82 42.56 -3.69 25.75
CA GLY A 82 41.62 -2.59 25.73
C GLY A 82 40.78 -2.50 24.43
N LEU A 83 40.62 -3.63 23.72
CA LEU A 83 39.79 -3.70 22.54
C LEU A 83 38.30 -3.69 22.94
N PRO A 84 37.41 -3.05 22.15
CA PRO A 84 35.99 -3.02 22.46
C PRO A 84 35.43 -4.45 22.67
N GLU A 85 34.62 -4.63 23.71
CA GLU A 85 33.89 -5.88 23.92
C GLU A 85 32.94 -6.09 22.71
N LEU A 86 32.87 -7.33 22.22
CA LEU A 86 31.96 -7.70 21.09
C LEU A 86 30.50 -7.88 21.57
N ASP A 87 30.11 -7.21 22.65
CA ASP A 87 28.80 -7.36 23.28
C ASP A 87 27.68 -6.58 22.58
N GLN A 88 27.97 -5.77 21.57
CA GLN A 88 26.93 -5.20 20.74
C GLN A 88 26.84 -5.98 19.42
N PRO A 89 25.70 -6.61 19.14
CA PRO A 89 25.53 -7.27 17.86
C PRO A 89 25.68 -6.22 16.75
N VAL A 90 26.63 -6.43 15.86
CA VAL A 90 26.74 -5.63 14.64
C VAL A 90 25.47 -5.89 13.84
N MET A 91 24.66 -4.87 13.67
CA MET A 91 23.42 -4.96 12.92
C MET A 91 23.75 -4.82 11.42
N GLU A 92 23.40 -5.83 10.64
CA GLU A 92 23.54 -5.81 9.18
C GLU A 92 22.20 -5.50 8.54
N LYS A 93 22.21 -4.62 7.54
CA LYS A 93 21.04 -4.34 6.71
C LYS A 93 20.89 -5.46 5.68
N VAL A 94 19.79 -6.20 5.76
CA VAL A 94 19.46 -7.23 4.77
C VAL A 94 18.15 -6.87 4.07
N PRO A 95 18.06 -7.08 2.75
CA PRO A 95 16.79 -6.97 2.05
C PRO A 95 15.76 -7.93 2.66
N SER A 96 14.55 -7.44 2.95
CA SER A 96 13.50 -8.22 3.61
C SER A 96 12.26 -8.43 2.76
N GLY A 97 12.03 -7.55 1.79
CA GLY A 97 10.90 -7.64 0.88
C GLY A 97 11.12 -6.82 -0.39
N ILE A 98 10.43 -7.22 -1.43
CA ILE A 98 10.47 -6.57 -2.74
C ILE A 98 9.08 -6.56 -3.31
N GLY A 99 8.66 -5.40 -3.80
CA GLY A 99 7.40 -5.18 -4.49
C GLY A 99 7.49 -4.00 -5.45
N SER A 100 6.35 -3.56 -5.86
CA SER A 100 6.17 -2.37 -6.69
C SER A 100 5.41 -1.29 -5.93
N GLY A 101 5.41 -0.09 -6.48
CA GLY A 101 4.60 1.02 -6.00
C GLY A 101 4.14 1.88 -7.16
N VAL A 102 3.22 2.80 -6.89
CA VAL A 102 2.67 3.72 -7.88
C VAL A 102 2.70 5.13 -7.34
N LEU A 103 3.40 6.03 -8.03
CA LEU A 103 3.36 7.47 -7.77
C LEU A 103 1.99 8.03 -8.18
N VAL A 104 1.29 8.65 -7.26
CA VAL A 104 -0.07 9.19 -7.46
C VAL A 104 -0.15 10.71 -7.35
N THR A 105 0.95 11.36 -6.98
CA THR A 105 1.09 12.82 -7.00
C THR A 105 2.49 13.24 -7.42
N SER A 106 2.63 14.45 -7.95
CA SER A 106 3.92 15.06 -8.32
C SER A 106 4.82 15.34 -7.12
N GLU A 107 4.23 15.45 -5.95
CA GLU A 107 4.92 15.72 -4.66
C GLU A 107 5.57 14.46 -4.06
N GLY A 108 5.31 13.26 -4.63
CA GLY A 108 5.98 12.04 -4.23
C GLY A 108 5.20 11.13 -3.29
N HIS A 109 3.87 11.15 -3.33
CA HIS A 109 3.07 10.12 -2.69
C HIS A 109 3.11 8.84 -3.51
N VAL A 110 3.49 7.74 -2.87
CA VAL A 110 3.58 6.40 -3.47
C VAL A 110 2.59 5.49 -2.76
N ILE A 111 1.79 4.78 -3.53
CA ILE A 111 0.93 3.71 -3.04
C ILE A 111 1.62 2.37 -3.28
N THR A 112 1.56 1.49 -2.29
CA THR A 112 1.97 0.09 -2.39
C THR A 112 1.07 -0.77 -1.51
N ASN A 113 1.33 -2.07 -1.41
CA ASN A 113 0.61 -2.94 -0.49
C ASN A 113 1.19 -2.87 0.93
N ALA A 114 0.32 -3.03 1.94
CA ALA A 114 0.74 -3.09 3.32
C ALA A 114 1.67 -4.29 3.59
N HIS A 115 1.40 -5.44 2.97
CA HIS A 115 2.24 -6.63 3.14
C HIS A 115 3.67 -6.47 2.57
N VAL A 116 3.89 -5.54 1.62
CA VAL A 116 5.23 -5.24 1.08
C VAL A 116 6.10 -4.55 2.11
N ILE A 117 5.51 -3.68 2.95
CA ILE A 117 6.23 -2.83 3.91
C ILE A 117 6.08 -3.30 5.37
N THR A 118 5.47 -4.44 5.61
CA THR A 118 5.31 -5.00 6.95
C THR A 118 5.96 -6.36 7.05
N ASP A 119 6.57 -6.63 8.20
CA ASP A 119 7.05 -7.98 8.54
C ASP A 119 5.85 -8.91 8.75
N GLN A 120 5.83 -10.04 8.03
CA GLN A 120 4.71 -10.98 8.04
C GLN A 120 4.48 -11.65 9.39
N ARG A 121 5.50 -11.76 10.24
CA ARG A 121 5.41 -12.43 11.54
C ARG A 121 4.91 -11.49 12.63
N SER A 122 5.50 -10.29 12.70
CA SER A 122 5.16 -9.29 13.73
C SER A 122 4.01 -8.38 13.31
N GLY A 123 3.78 -8.24 12.00
CA GLY A 123 2.84 -7.27 11.43
C GLY A 123 3.24 -5.81 11.63
N ARG A 124 4.48 -5.57 12.09
CA ARG A 124 5.02 -4.23 12.26
C ARG A 124 5.61 -3.72 10.95
N PRO A 125 5.64 -2.40 10.74
CA PRO A 125 6.32 -1.84 9.59
C PRO A 125 7.81 -2.20 9.64
N VAL A 126 8.41 -2.36 8.47
CA VAL A 126 9.85 -2.54 8.32
C VAL A 126 10.61 -1.27 8.70
N GLU A 127 11.89 -1.40 9.00
CA GLU A 127 12.70 -0.28 9.50
C GLU A 127 13.08 0.72 8.39
N GLU A 128 13.22 0.25 7.16
CA GLU A 128 13.58 1.11 6.04
C GLU A 128 12.88 0.66 4.75
N VAL A 129 12.35 1.65 4.02
CA VAL A 129 11.73 1.47 2.71
C VAL A 129 12.48 2.33 1.70
N LEU A 130 12.91 1.71 0.61
CA LEU A 130 13.55 2.36 -0.51
C LEU A 130 12.62 2.32 -1.73
N VAL A 131 12.49 3.44 -2.41
CA VAL A 131 11.73 3.58 -3.66
C VAL A 131 12.68 3.91 -4.77
N GLN A 132 12.75 3.03 -5.79
CA GLN A 132 13.57 3.26 -6.98
C GLN A 132 12.67 3.60 -8.17
N LEU A 133 12.92 4.76 -8.76
CA LEU A 133 12.21 5.26 -9.94
C LEU A 133 12.66 4.53 -11.23
N ALA A 134 11.90 4.71 -12.31
CA ALA A 134 12.23 4.16 -13.63
C ALA A 134 13.63 4.61 -14.16
N ASN A 135 14.09 5.81 -13.78
CA ASN A 135 15.40 6.34 -14.11
C ASN A 135 16.53 5.84 -13.19
N LYS A 136 16.27 4.86 -12.34
CA LYS A 136 17.19 4.26 -11.35
C LYS A 136 17.57 5.17 -10.18
N LYS A 137 17.07 6.40 -10.09
CA LYS A 137 17.22 7.20 -8.88
C LYS A 137 16.50 6.49 -7.73
N GLU A 138 17.13 6.40 -6.56
CA GLU A 138 16.62 5.76 -5.36
C GLU A 138 16.39 6.80 -4.28
N PHE A 139 15.28 6.64 -3.56
CA PHE A 139 14.88 7.51 -2.47
C PHE A 139 14.50 6.69 -1.25
N LYS A 140 14.90 7.17 -0.07
CA LYS A 140 14.35 6.67 1.17
C LYS A 140 12.93 7.21 1.30
N ALA A 141 11.97 6.30 1.54
CA ALA A 141 10.58 6.66 1.72
C ALA A 141 10.20 6.72 3.19
N GLU A 142 9.38 7.69 3.53
CA GLU A 142 8.68 7.78 4.81
C GLU A 142 7.37 7.00 4.70
N ILE A 143 7.04 6.21 5.72
CA ILE A 143 5.74 5.51 5.82
C ILE A 143 4.75 6.49 6.45
N ILE A 144 3.86 7.07 5.64
CA ILE A 144 2.79 7.96 6.11
C ILE A 144 1.74 7.15 6.89
N GLY A 145 1.44 5.95 6.40
CA GLY A 145 0.55 5.03 7.07
C GLY A 145 0.29 3.78 6.24
N PHE A 146 -0.28 2.77 6.88
CA PHE A 146 -0.71 1.56 6.19
C PHE A 146 -1.94 0.98 6.85
N ASP A 147 -2.74 0.30 6.05
CA ASP A 147 -3.95 -0.39 6.47
C ASP A 147 -3.91 -1.85 6.05
N ARG A 148 -3.75 -2.71 7.03
CA ARG A 148 -3.71 -4.16 6.79
C ARG A 148 -5.07 -4.70 6.33
N SER A 149 -6.16 -4.08 6.77
CA SER A 149 -7.50 -4.56 6.43
C SER A 149 -7.85 -4.40 4.96
N THR A 150 -7.25 -3.43 4.27
CA THR A 150 -7.37 -3.21 2.82
C THR A 150 -6.11 -3.55 2.06
N ASP A 151 -5.03 -3.92 2.76
CA ASP A 151 -3.69 -4.16 2.21
C ASP A 151 -3.11 -2.96 1.42
N VAL A 152 -3.39 -1.74 1.87
CA VAL A 152 -2.89 -0.50 1.26
C VAL A 152 -1.89 0.18 2.17
N ALA A 153 -0.77 0.64 1.61
CA ALA A 153 0.21 1.49 2.28
C ALA A 153 0.47 2.76 1.50
N VAL A 154 0.69 3.84 2.23
CA VAL A 154 1.01 5.17 1.72
C VAL A 154 2.42 5.55 2.15
N LEU A 155 3.27 5.81 1.17
CA LEU A 155 4.65 6.25 1.36
C LEU A 155 4.82 7.66 0.82
N LYS A 156 5.83 8.36 1.32
CA LYS A 156 6.25 9.68 0.83
C LYS A 156 7.73 9.66 0.52
N ILE A 157 8.09 10.09 -0.68
CA ILE A 157 9.47 10.40 -1.05
C ILE A 157 9.63 11.90 -1.23
N ASN A 158 10.76 12.44 -0.78
CA ASN A 158 11.06 13.86 -0.89
C ASN A 158 12.02 14.10 -2.05
N THR A 159 11.67 15.02 -2.92
CA THR A 159 12.45 15.44 -4.09
C THR A 159 12.20 16.91 -4.38
N GLU A 160 13.17 17.58 -4.95
CA GLU A 160 13.06 18.99 -5.39
C GLU A 160 12.38 19.10 -6.76
N GLU A 161 12.43 18.02 -7.57
CA GLU A 161 11.85 17.98 -8.90
C GLU A 161 10.47 17.31 -8.88
N PRO A 162 9.52 17.83 -9.67
CA PRO A 162 8.21 17.16 -9.83
C PRO A 162 8.38 15.74 -10.38
N LEU A 163 7.65 14.80 -9.80
CA LEU A 163 7.69 13.40 -10.18
C LEU A 163 6.60 13.05 -11.22
N PRO A 164 6.84 12.06 -12.09
CA PRO A 164 5.79 11.48 -12.88
C PRO A 164 4.76 10.82 -11.95
N PHE A 165 3.49 10.97 -12.27
CA PHE A 165 2.40 10.36 -11.52
C PHE A 165 1.28 9.88 -12.45
N VAL A 166 0.49 8.93 -11.98
CA VAL A 166 -0.63 8.38 -12.74
C VAL A 166 -1.94 9.09 -12.34
N VAL A 167 -2.81 9.28 -13.34
CA VAL A 167 -4.17 9.77 -13.12
C VAL A 167 -5.04 8.64 -12.56
N LEU A 168 -5.84 8.91 -11.53
CA LEU A 168 -6.75 7.95 -10.94
C LEU A 168 -8.07 7.95 -11.73
N ALA A 169 -8.56 6.75 -12.07
CA ALA A 169 -9.90 6.56 -12.63
C ALA A 169 -10.96 6.49 -11.53
N ASP A 170 -12.17 6.19 -11.93
CA ASP A 170 -13.24 5.73 -11.05
C ASP A 170 -13.42 4.22 -11.23
N SER A 171 -13.01 3.44 -10.23
CA SER A 171 -13.08 1.97 -10.30
C SER A 171 -14.50 1.42 -10.23
N ASP A 172 -15.50 2.22 -9.84
CA ASP A 172 -16.90 1.78 -9.79
C ASP A 172 -17.52 1.72 -11.20
N LEU A 173 -16.88 2.38 -12.19
CA LEU A 173 -17.27 2.36 -13.59
C LEU A 173 -16.72 1.16 -14.38
N LEU A 174 -15.82 0.35 -13.78
CA LEU A 174 -15.27 -0.81 -14.44
C LEU A 174 -16.33 -1.88 -14.69
N GLN A 175 -16.23 -2.48 -15.88
CA GLN A 175 -17.09 -3.59 -16.29
C GLN A 175 -16.26 -4.82 -16.67
N VAL A 176 -16.86 -5.99 -16.49
CA VAL A 176 -16.28 -7.26 -16.96
C VAL A 176 -16.08 -7.17 -18.48
N GLY A 177 -14.88 -7.51 -18.94
CA GLY A 177 -14.46 -7.40 -20.34
C GLY A 177 -13.64 -6.14 -20.66
N ASP A 178 -13.58 -5.13 -19.78
CA ASP A 178 -12.69 -3.97 -19.97
C ASP A 178 -11.24 -4.44 -19.99
N VAL A 179 -10.46 -3.98 -20.98
CA VAL A 179 -9.04 -4.31 -21.10
C VAL A 179 -8.25 -3.55 -20.03
N VAL A 180 -7.37 -4.27 -19.35
CA VAL A 180 -6.49 -3.73 -18.29
C VAL A 180 -5.05 -4.21 -18.45
N PHE A 181 -4.12 -3.43 -17.90
CA PHE A 181 -2.68 -3.72 -17.88
C PHE A 181 -2.18 -3.78 -16.45
N ALA A 182 -1.65 -4.93 -16.04
CA ALA A 182 -0.95 -5.06 -14.78
C ALA A 182 0.51 -4.68 -14.98
N ALA A 183 0.96 -3.60 -14.32
CA ALA A 183 2.30 -3.06 -14.40
C ALA A 183 3.01 -3.15 -13.05
N GLY A 184 4.27 -3.59 -13.06
CA GLY A 184 5.13 -3.65 -11.88
C GLY A 184 6.59 -3.48 -12.26
N ASN A 185 7.43 -3.21 -11.27
CA ASN A 185 8.87 -3.09 -11.43
C ASN A 185 9.59 -4.02 -10.44
N PRO A 186 9.42 -5.34 -10.61
CA PRO A 186 9.99 -6.31 -9.69
C PRO A 186 11.53 -6.24 -9.70
N LEU A 187 12.13 -6.25 -8.53
CA LEU A 187 13.60 -6.33 -8.35
C LEU A 187 14.38 -5.15 -8.97
N GLY A 188 13.72 -4.10 -9.44
CA GLY A 188 14.39 -3.03 -10.18
C GLY A 188 15.07 -3.49 -11.48
N ILE A 189 14.76 -4.73 -11.94
CA ILE A 189 15.30 -5.26 -13.21
C ILE A 189 14.66 -4.63 -14.44
N GLY A 190 13.56 -3.90 -14.22
CA GLY A 190 12.83 -3.17 -15.23
C GLY A 190 11.34 -3.34 -15.12
N LEU A 191 10.63 -2.39 -15.73
CA LEU A 191 9.20 -2.42 -15.82
C LEU A 191 8.71 -3.65 -16.57
N THR A 192 7.76 -4.35 -15.99
CA THR A 192 7.03 -5.45 -16.63
C THR A 192 5.57 -5.07 -16.75
N VAL A 193 4.99 -5.26 -17.92
CA VAL A 193 3.56 -5.02 -18.17
C VAL A 193 2.95 -6.27 -18.78
N THR A 194 1.83 -6.70 -18.21
CA THR A 194 0.99 -7.77 -18.75
C THR A 194 -0.38 -7.24 -19.09
N MET A 195 -1.05 -7.79 -20.07
CA MET A 195 -2.38 -7.39 -20.54
C MET A 195 -3.39 -8.49 -20.26
N GLY A 196 -4.58 -8.10 -19.88
CA GLY A 196 -5.75 -8.96 -19.71
C GLY A 196 -7.03 -8.13 -19.71
N ILE A 197 -8.07 -8.69 -19.13
CA ILE A 197 -9.35 -8.04 -18.96
C ILE A 197 -9.78 -8.04 -17.48
N VAL A 198 -10.75 -7.22 -17.16
CA VAL A 198 -11.52 -7.35 -15.92
C VAL A 198 -12.35 -8.61 -16.02
N SER A 199 -12.02 -9.65 -15.24
CA SER A 199 -12.73 -10.93 -15.22
C SER A 199 -13.92 -10.89 -14.26
N ALA A 200 -13.83 -10.10 -13.19
CA ALA A 200 -14.93 -9.84 -12.25
C ALA A 200 -14.65 -8.57 -11.46
N THR A 201 -15.70 -7.97 -10.91
CA THR A 201 -15.62 -6.87 -9.95
C THR A 201 -16.26 -7.29 -8.63
N ARG A 202 -15.93 -6.54 -7.55
CA ARG A 202 -16.52 -6.75 -6.21
C ARG A 202 -16.35 -8.16 -5.66
N ARG A 203 -15.17 -8.77 -5.90
CA ARG A 203 -14.85 -10.08 -5.32
C ARG A 203 -14.64 -9.94 -3.82
N THR A 204 -15.44 -10.66 -3.04
CA THR A 204 -15.43 -10.75 -1.59
C THR A 204 -15.32 -12.22 -1.15
N GLU A 205 -15.11 -12.47 0.13
CA GLU A 205 -15.13 -13.81 0.75
C GLU A 205 -14.12 -14.79 0.14
N LEU A 206 -12.98 -14.26 -0.30
CA LEU A 206 -11.91 -15.08 -0.88
C LEU A 206 -10.90 -15.57 0.16
N ASP A 207 -10.99 -15.07 1.40
CA ASP A 207 -10.06 -15.34 2.51
C ASP A 207 -8.58 -15.10 2.12
N VAL A 208 -8.36 -14.10 1.26
CA VAL A 208 -7.01 -13.74 0.77
C VAL A 208 -6.12 -13.34 1.95
N PHE A 209 -6.69 -12.64 2.93
CA PHE A 209 -6.00 -12.16 4.12
C PHE A 209 -6.12 -13.11 5.32
N ARG A 210 -6.12 -14.40 5.06
CA ARG A 210 -6.25 -15.55 5.97
C ARG A 210 -6.25 -15.23 7.46
N GLY A 211 -7.43 -15.33 8.09
CA GLY A 211 -7.59 -15.17 9.54
C GLY A 211 -7.49 -13.73 10.05
N GLN A 212 -7.38 -12.73 9.20
CA GLN A 212 -7.38 -11.33 9.58
C GLN A 212 -8.82 -10.85 9.80
N ARG A 213 -9.26 -10.82 11.07
CA ARG A 213 -10.60 -10.30 11.41
C ARG A 213 -10.74 -8.85 10.95
N GLY A 214 -11.82 -8.56 10.21
CA GLY A 214 -12.12 -7.24 9.71
C GLY A 214 -11.37 -6.86 8.43
N ALA A 215 -10.89 -7.84 7.67
CA ALA A 215 -10.39 -7.61 6.32
C ALA A 215 -11.52 -7.10 5.41
N TYR A 216 -11.19 -6.08 4.61
CA TYR A 216 -12.12 -5.51 3.62
C TYR A 216 -11.76 -6.06 2.25
N GLU A 217 -12.35 -7.18 1.91
CA GLU A 217 -12.22 -7.76 0.60
C GLU A 217 -13.23 -7.13 -0.36
N ASN A 218 -12.73 -6.48 -1.37
CA ASN A 218 -13.49 -5.96 -2.52
C ASN A 218 -12.51 -5.83 -3.67
N PHE A 219 -12.28 -6.94 -4.39
CA PHE A 219 -11.24 -6.98 -5.41
C PHE A 219 -11.81 -6.86 -6.82
N ILE A 220 -10.98 -6.26 -7.70
CA ILE A 220 -11.06 -6.43 -9.13
C ILE A 220 -10.32 -7.71 -9.45
N GLN A 221 -10.96 -8.65 -10.14
CA GLN A 221 -10.31 -9.85 -10.68
C GLN A 221 -9.91 -9.60 -12.12
N THR A 222 -8.70 -10.04 -12.51
CA THR A 222 -8.17 -9.94 -13.86
C THR A 222 -7.39 -11.20 -14.24
N ASP A 223 -7.34 -11.53 -15.52
CA ASP A 223 -6.47 -12.56 -16.09
C ASP A 223 -5.12 -12.00 -16.58
N ALA A 224 -4.91 -10.67 -16.51
CA ALA A 224 -3.58 -10.11 -16.65
C ALA A 224 -2.64 -10.76 -15.63
N SER A 225 -1.50 -11.28 -16.09
CA SER A 225 -0.60 -12.05 -15.23
C SER A 225 -0.03 -11.18 -14.10
N ILE A 226 -0.39 -11.50 -12.87
CA ILE A 226 0.19 -10.95 -11.64
C ILE A 226 1.11 -12.02 -11.06
N ASN A 227 2.35 -11.69 -10.79
CA ASN A 227 3.36 -12.57 -10.21
C ASN A 227 4.11 -11.84 -9.11
N GLN A 228 4.95 -12.56 -8.38
CA GLN A 228 5.80 -11.99 -7.34
C GLN A 228 6.61 -10.80 -7.86
N GLY A 229 6.51 -9.67 -7.17
CA GLY A 229 7.12 -8.40 -7.54
C GLY A 229 6.16 -7.39 -8.19
N ASN A 230 5.03 -7.83 -8.79
CA ASN A 230 3.99 -6.91 -9.26
C ASN A 230 3.08 -6.39 -8.14
N SER A 231 3.11 -7.02 -6.95
CA SER A 231 2.35 -6.56 -5.77
C SER A 231 2.70 -5.12 -5.43
N GLY A 232 1.70 -4.27 -5.20
CA GLY A 232 1.82 -2.82 -5.02
C GLY A 232 1.93 -2.03 -6.32
N GLY A 233 2.07 -2.69 -7.48
CA GLY A 233 2.08 -2.07 -8.79
C GLY A 233 0.69 -1.69 -9.30
N ALA A 234 0.65 -1.08 -10.48
CA ALA A 234 -0.56 -0.52 -11.06
C ALA A 234 -1.38 -1.55 -11.83
N LEU A 235 -2.69 -1.50 -11.68
CA LEU A 235 -3.64 -1.98 -12.69
C LEU A 235 -4.14 -0.74 -13.44
N LEU A 236 -3.84 -0.67 -14.74
CA LEU A 236 -4.15 0.49 -15.61
C LEU A 236 -5.24 0.12 -16.61
N ASP A 237 -6.05 1.12 -17.00
CA ASP A 237 -7.03 0.99 -18.08
C ASP A 237 -6.43 1.35 -19.45
N THR A 238 -7.25 1.31 -20.51
CA THR A 238 -6.86 1.64 -21.89
C THR A 238 -6.63 3.14 -22.13
N LYS A 239 -6.83 3.99 -21.13
CA LYS A 239 -6.44 5.42 -21.12
C LYS A 239 -5.16 5.66 -20.31
N GLY A 240 -4.58 4.59 -19.72
CA GLY A 240 -3.40 4.69 -18.85
C GLY A 240 -3.70 5.20 -17.45
N ARG A 241 -4.96 5.22 -17.03
CA ARG A 241 -5.38 5.64 -15.69
C ARG A 241 -5.32 4.47 -14.72
N LEU A 242 -5.01 4.75 -13.46
CA LEU A 242 -5.00 3.77 -12.40
C LEU A 242 -6.43 3.36 -12.04
N VAL A 243 -6.76 2.09 -12.16
CA VAL A 243 -8.05 1.50 -11.76
C VAL A 243 -7.92 0.63 -10.51
N GLY A 244 -6.71 0.19 -10.19
CA GLY A 244 -6.45 -0.60 -8.97
C GLY A 244 -4.98 -0.78 -8.67
N ILE A 245 -4.69 -1.36 -7.51
CA ILE A 245 -3.35 -1.77 -7.07
C ILE A 245 -3.28 -3.29 -7.06
N ASN A 246 -2.35 -3.85 -7.82
CA ASN A 246 -2.12 -5.30 -7.86
C ASN A 246 -1.73 -5.78 -6.45
N THR A 247 -2.37 -6.85 -5.94
CA THR A 247 -2.10 -7.31 -4.58
C THR A 247 -1.78 -8.78 -4.46
N ALA A 248 -2.62 -9.64 -4.98
CA ALA A 248 -2.52 -11.08 -4.75
C ALA A 248 -2.90 -11.90 -5.99
N ILE A 249 -2.57 -13.16 -5.93
CA ILE A 249 -3.06 -14.19 -6.86
C ILE A 249 -3.72 -15.31 -6.06
N ILE A 250 -4.79 -15.88 -6.60
CA ILE A 250 -5.31 -17.16 -6.12
C ILE A 250 -4.53 -18.24 -6.87
N SER A 251 -3.59 -18.88 -6.19
CA SER A 251 -2.72 -19.88 -6.78
C SER A 251 -2.21 -20.86 -5.73
N GLN A 252 -2.19 -22.15 -6.07
CA GLN A 252 -1.60 -23.17 -5.22
C GLN A 252 -0.07 -23.27 -5.40
N THR A 253 0.44 -22.83 -6.54
CA THR A 253 1.86 -22.93 -6.90
C THR A 253 2.64 -21.63 -6.73
N GLY A 254 1.95 -20.51 -6.42
CA GLY A 254 2.54 -19.18 -6.36
C GLY A 254 2.76 -18.52 -7.73
N ALA A 255 2.44 -19.19 -8.84
CA ALA A 255 2.47 -18.61 -10.18
C ALA A 255 1.06 -18.21 -10.65
N SER A 256 0.97 -17.22 -11.54
CA SER A 256 -0.31 -16.80 -12.11
C SER A 256 -0.95 -17.95 -12.90
N ILE A 257 -2.21 -18.24 -12.60
CA ILE A 257 -3.08 -19.19 -13.31
C ILE A 257 -4.25 -18.48 -13.99
N GLY A 258 -4.14 -17.16 -14.23
CA GLY A 258 -5.20 -16.33 -14.78
C GLY A 258 -6.20 -15.79 -13.75
N ILE A 259 -5.87 -15.85 -12.46
CA ILE A 259 -6.68 -15.28 -11.38
C ILE A 259 -5.81 -14.33 -10.57
N GLY A 260 -5.72 -13.10 -11.06
CA GLY A 260 -5.07 -11.98 -10.37
C GLY A 260 -6.11 -11.09 -9.67
N LEU A 261 -5.74 -10.51 -8.55
CA LEU A 261 -6.58 -9.64 -7.73
C LEU A 261 -5.92 -8.26 -7.57
N ALA A 262 -6.72 -7.22 -7.71
CA ALA A 262 -6.30 -5.85 -7.46
C ALA A 262 -7.28 -5.12 -6.55
N ILE A 263 -6.76 -4.24 -5.70
CA ILE A 263 -7.54 -3.36 -4.81
C ILE A 263 -8.08 -2.21 -5.63
N PRO A 264 -9.40 -1.94 -5.66
CA PRO A 264 -9.98 -0.84 -6.43
C PRO A 264 -9.42 0.52 -6.05
N VAL A 265 -9.17 1.37 -7.04
CA VAL A 265 -8.55 2.68 -6.81
C VAL A 265 -9.41 3.61 -5.93
N ASN A 266 -10.74 3.48 -5.93
CA ASN A 266 -11.60 4.25 -5.03
C ASN A 266 -11.33 3.94 -3.56
N MET A 267 -11.07 2.66 -3.23
CA MET A 267 -10.65 2.25 -1.89
C MET A 267 -9.26 2.82 -1.55
N VAL A 268 -8.31 2.72 -2.48
CA VAL A 268 -6.96 3.28 -2.33
C VAL A 268 -7.01 4.79 -2.08
N ARG A 269 -7.81 5.53 -2.86
CA ARG A 269 -8.00 6.98 -2.73
C ARG A 269 -8.53 7.36 -1.34
N LYS A 270 -9.47 6.56 -0.81
CA LYS A 270 -9.99 6.79 0.55
C LYS A 270 -8.89 6.63 1.59
N VAL A 271 -8.13 5.53 1.54
CA VAL A 271 -7.01 5.25 2.47
C VAL A 271 -5.96 6.36 2.41
N LEU A 272 -5.52 6.74 1.20
CA LEU A 272 -4.58 7.83 0.99
C LEU A 272 -5.08 9.15 1.60
N THR A 273 -6.34 9.50 1.30
CA THR A 273 -6.94 10.76 1.78
C THR A 273 -7.04 10.78 3.30
N ASP A 274 -7.44 9.67 3.93
CA ASP A 274 -7.58 9.57 5.38
C ASP A 274 -6.20 9.72 6.06
N PHE A 275 -5.15 9.06 5.57
CA PHE A 275 -3.81 9.18 6.15
C PHE A 275 -3.23 10.59 5.98
N VAL A 276 -3.29 11.18 4.79
CA VAL A 276 -2.72 12.51 4.54
C VAL A 276 -3.47 13.61 5.30
N LYS A 277 -4.82 13.53 5.40
CA LYS A 277 -5.61 14.57 6.07
C LYS A 277 -5.76 14.38 7.57
N ALA A 278 -5.83 13.14 8.05
CA ALA A 278 -6.17 12.84 9.44
C ALA A 278 -5.13 11.99 10.17
N GLY A 279 -4.05 11.55 9.50
CA GLY A 279 -3.02 10.67 10.08
C GLY A 279 -3.51 9.27 10.45
N SER A 280 -4.78 8.96 10.22
CA SER A 280 -5.35 7.65 10.55
C SER A 280 -6.62 7.39 9.76
N ILE A 281 -6.93 6.10 9.52
CA ILE A 281 -8.16 5.72 8.83
C ILE A 281 -9.35 5.85 9.77
N ARG A 282 -10.37 6.54 9.29
CA ARG A 282 -11.66 6.66 9.98
C ARG A 282 -12.62 5.62 9.45
N ARG A 283 -13.03 4.68 10.32
CA ARG A 283 -14.05 3.69 10.02
C ARG A 283 -15.28 3.95 10.89
N GLY A 284 -16.45 3.99 10.26
CA GLY A 284 -17.72 4.00 10.97
C GLY A 284 -18.01 2.62 11.53
N PHE A 285 -18.58 2.56 12.72
CA PHE A 285 -19.11 1.35 13.31
C PHE A 285 -20.64 1.49 13.35
N LEU A 286 -21.32 0.69 12.54
CA LEU A 286 -22.78 0.71 12.49
C LEU A 286 -23.40 0.05 13.73
N GLY A 287 -22.81 -1.05 14.20
CA GLY A 287 -23.24 -1.78 15.38
C GLY A 287 -24.42 -2.70 15.12
N VAL A 288 -24.36 -3.46 14.03
CA VAL A 288 -25.30 -4.54 13.73
C VAL A 288 -24.55 -5.86 13.60
N GLU A 289 -25.14 -6.94 14.04
CA GLU A 289 -24.73 -8.31 13.70
C GLU A 289 -25.65 -8.80 12.60
N LEU A 290 -25.07 -9.22 11.48
CA LEU A 290 -25.82 -9.77 10.36
C LEU A 290 -26.05 -11.26 10.61
N THR A 291 -27.19 -11.77 10.17
CA THR A 291 -27.51 -13.20 10.17
C THR A 291 -27.88 -13.65 8.77
N GLU A 292 -27.58 -14.90 8.46
CA GLU A 292 -27.97 -15.49 7.17
C GLU A 292 -29.48 -15.74 7.14
N SER A 293 -30.10 -15.49 5.99
CA SER A 293 -31.48 -15.83 5.71
C SER A 293 -31.58 -16.41 4.32
N GLU A 294 -32.00 -17.65 4.22
CA GLU A 294 -32.14 -18.38 2.94
C GLU A 294 -33.22 -17.81 2.01
N ASN A 295 -34.09 -16.92 2.50
CA ASN A 295 -35.29 -16.48 1.78
C ASN A 295 -35.39 -14.96 1.59
N LEU A 296 -34.36 -14.19 1.90
CA LEU A 296 -34.38 -12.72 1.79
C LEU A 296 -33.30 -12.24 0.81
N ASP A 297 -33.72 -11.45 -0.15
CA ASP A 297 -32.80 -10.70 -1.02
C ASP A 297 -32.32 -9.47 -0.23
N GLY A 298 -31.17 -9.60 0.46
CA GLY A 298 -30.58 -8.54 1.28
C GLY A 298 -29.85 -9.07 2.52
N ALA A 299 -29.44 -8.13 3.39
CA ALA A 299 -28.76 -8.42 4.65
C ALA A 299 -29.77 -8.37 5.81
N MET A 300 -29.94 -9.46 6.53
CA MET A 300 -30.80 -9.52 7.71
C MET A 300 -30.02 -9.14 8.95
N VAL A 301 -30.55 -8.15 9.69
CA VAL A 301 -30.01 -7.75 10.99
C VAL A 301 -30.50 -8.71 12.06
N GLY A 302 -29.60 -9.49 12.65
CA GLY A 302 -29.90 -10.42 13.73
C GLY A 302 -29.84 -9.78 15.12
N LYS A 303 -29.02 -8.73 15.28
CA LYS A 303 -28.88 -8.02 16.54
C LYS A 303 -28.34 -6.63 16.35
N VAL A 304 -28.82 -5.69 17.14
CA VAL A 304 -28.33 -4.31 17.24
C VAL A 304 -27.49 -4.16 18.51
N VAL A 305 -26.30 -3.59 18.39
CA VAL A 305 -25.43 -3.32 19.54
C VAL A 305 -25.95 -2.08 20.28
N PRO A 306 -26.24 -2.17 21.61
CA PRO A 306 -26.68 -1.00 22.35
C PRO A 306 -25.75 0.19 22.28
N GLN A 307 -26.27 1.40 22.20
CA GLN A 307 -25.55 2.67 22.07
C GLN A 307 -24.70 2.79 20.79
N SER A 308 -24.94 1.95 19.79
CA SER A 308 -24.33 2.07 18.47
C SER A 308 -25.07 3.07 17.58
N ALA A 309 -24.47 3.36 16.40
CA ALA A 309 -25.13 4.21 15.39
C ALA A 309 -26.46 3.62 14.93
N ALA A 310 -26.55 2.28 14.79
CA ALA A 310 -27.78 1.59 14.42
C ALA A 310 -28.86 1.74 15.52
N ASP A 311 -28.50 1.55 16.79
CA ASP A 311 -29.40 1.72 17.94
C ASP A 311 -29.95 3.16 18.02
N MET A 312 -29.04 4.16 17.91
CA MET A 312 -29.42 5.57 17.88
C MET A 312 -30.27 5.95 16.66
N ALA A 313 -30.11 5.24 15.53
CA ALA A 313 -30.92 5.43 14.32
C ALA A 313 -32.29 4.68 14.37
N GLY A 314 -32.54 3.90 15.43
CA GLY A 314 -33.80 3.20 15.63
C GLY A 314 -33.91 1.84 14.92
N PHE A 315 -32.78 1.23 14.54
CA PHE A 315 -32.79 -0.18 14.12
C PHE A 315 -33.16 -1.07 15.29
N GLN A 316 -33.98 -2.09 15.01
CA GLN A 316 -34.45 -3.06 15.99
C GLN A 316 -34.13 -4.48 15.56
#